data_67ee8104b0d4b3e388357be07ea78f86
#
_entry.id   67ee8104b0d4b3e388357be07ea78f86
#
_cell.length_a   1.000
_cell.length_b   1.000
_cell.length_c   1.000
_cell.angle_alpha   90.00
_cell.angle_beta   90.00
_cell.angle_gamma   90.00
#
_symmetry.space_group_name_H-M   'P 1'
#
loop_
_entity.id
_entity.type
_entity.pdbx_description
1 polymer ?
#
loop_
_entity_poly.entity_id
_entity_poly.type
_entity_poly.pdbx_seq_one_letter_code
_entity_poly.pdbx_strand_id
1 'polypeptide(L)'
;MPVQKDPSGRRFVAVEAEVPGTPEEVWQAIATGPGITAWFVPAKVDGRAKGSMVLTFGPGMESEGEIQTWDSPRRFTVENKEGMGPGSPTVTDEWTIEAKPGGTCRVRVVHAWSASGDEWNKHFESVEKGWPAFFLILKRYLARFRGQPCAQIQLMAFAPGPKDKTWAAITHPLGLVEANVGQSVTSSGDAPRLAAVVEHAEPKATADLVLRLEQPAPGSARLMAVSMGGQVCVSVQLYLYGNGAQDVAAREEPVWQAWLDRLFPAPVGQPGA
;
A
#
# COMPACT_ATOMS: atom_id res chain seq x y z
N MET A 1 11.64 -3.41 -12.53
CA MET A 1 12.16 -3.38 -13.93
C MET A 1 12.50 -1.95 -14.29
N PRO A 2 13.48 -1.67 -15.14
CA PRO A 2 13.76 -0.29 -15.53
C PRO A 2 12.57 0.33 -16.25
N VAL A 3 12.46 1.67 -16.17
CA VAL A 3 11.48 2.45 -16.95
C VAL A 3 11.57 2.08 -18.43
N GLN A 4 10.43 1.75 -19.01
CA GLN A 4 10.30 1.41 -20.42
C GLN A 4 9.74 2.60 -21.20
N LYS A 5 9.86 2.56 -22.51
CA LYS A 5 9.24 3.53 -23.44
C LYS A 5 8.40 2.78 -24.45
N ASP A 6 7.20 3.26 -24.69
CA ASP A 6 6.36 2.80 -25.78
C ASP A 6 6.75 3.46 -27.12
N PRO A 7 6.20 3.02 -28.26
CA PRO A 7 6.51 3.61 -29.57
C PRO A 7 6.17 5.11 -29.70
N SER A 8 5.29 5.64 -28.86
CA SER A 8 4.96 7.08 -28.82
C SER A 8 5.97 7.91 -28.01
N GLY A 9 6.94 7.25 -27.36
CA GLY A 9 7.91 7.87 -26.47
C GLY A 9 7.42 8.06 -25.03
N ARG A 10 6.21 7.62 -24.71
CA ARG A 10 5.62 7.64 -23.36
C ARG A 10 6.36 6.65 -22.48
N ARG A 11 6.72 7.07 -21.28
CA ARG A 11 7.41 6.23 -20.31
C ARG A 11 6.40 5.46 -19.48
N PHE A 12 6.76 4.24 -19.08
CA PHE A 12 5.95 3.44 -18.20
C PHE A 12 6.75 2.47 -17.34
N VAL A 13 6.17 2.08 -16.22
CA VAL A 13 6.53 0.89 -15.45
C VAL A 13 5.33 -0.05 -15.41
N ALA A 14 5.58 -1.35 -15.43
CA ALA A 14 4.54 -2.36 -15.38
C ALA A 14 4.88 -3.40 -14.33
N VAL A 15 3.90 -3.75 -13.51
CA VAL A 15 4.01 -4.81 -12.52
C VAL A 15 2.83 -5.76 -12.65
N GLU A 16 3.06 -7.03 -12.38
CA GLU A 16 2.02 -8.05 -12.44
C GLU A 16 2.16 -9.08 -11.33
N ALA A 17 1.06 -9.69 -10.98
CA ALA A 17 1.01 -10.81 -10.05
C ALA A 17 -0.06 -11.80 -10.46
N GLU A 18 0.17 -13.07 -10.11
CA GLU A 18 -0.86 -14.08 -10.15
C GLU A 18 -1.56 -14.16 -8.80
N VAL A 19 -2.90 -14.06 -8.82
CA VAL A 19 -3.76 -14.05 -7.64
C VAL A 19 -4.87 -15.08 -7.76
N PRO A 20 -5.35 -15.68 -6.65
CA PRO A 20 -6.47 -16.63 -6.70
C PRO A 20 -7.80 -15.91 -6.95
N GLY A 21 -8.72 -16.59 -7.63
CA GLY A 21 -10.09 -16.14 -7.86
C GLY A 21 -10.46 -16.04 -9.34
N THR A 22 -11.77 -15.83 -9.59
CA THR A 22 -12.30 -15.54 -10.92
C THR A 22 -12.05 -14.07 -11.30
N PRO A 23 -12.16 -13.70 -12.59
CA PRO A 23 -12.05 -12.30 -13.00
C PRO A 23 -13.00 -11.37 -12.24
N GLU A 24 -14.23 -11.80 -11.97
CA GLU A 24 -15.25 -11.03 -11.24
C GLU A 24 -14.83 -10.80 -9.78
N GLU A 25 -14.29 -11.81 -9.13
CA GLU A 25 -13.81 -11.74 -7.76
C GLU A 25 -12.60 -10.83 -7.62
N VAL A 26 -11.68 -10.92 -8.57
CA VAL A 26 -10.50 -10.04 -8.65
C VAL A 26 -10.91 -8.61 -8.97
N TRP A 27 -11.88 -8.43 -9.88
CA TRP A 27 -12.45 -7.13 -10.20
C TRP A 27 -13.03 -6.44 -8.96
N GLN A 28 -13.81 -7.16 -8.15
CA GLN A 28 -14.33 -6.60 -6.90
C GLN A 28 -13.21 -6.10 -5.98
N ALA A 29 -12.07 -6.79 -5.95
CA ALA A 29 -10.94 -6.40 -5.11
C ALA A 29 -10.18 -5.17 -5.64
N ILE A 30 -10.03 -5.00 -6.97
CA ILE A 30 -9.16 -3.95 -7.52
C ILE A 30 -9.90 -2.76 -8.13
N ALA A 31 -11.23 -2.87 -8.32
CA ALA A 31 -12.02 -1.88 -9.02
C ALA A 31 -13.16 -1.28 -8.16
N THR A 32 -13.28 -1.64 -6.89
CA THR A 32 -14.27 -1.04 -5.99
C THR A 32 -13.60 -0.38 -4.79
N GLY A 33 -14.21 0.67 -4.24
CA GLY A 33 -13.68 1.36 -3.05
C GLY A 33 -13.40 0.40 -1.89
N PRO A 34 -14.40 -0.38 -1.41
CA PRO A 34 -14.18 -1.36 -0.34
C PRO A 34 -13.14 -2.43 -0.70
N GLY A 35 -13.13 -2.90 -1.97
CA GLY A 35 -12.16 -3.87 -2.44
C GLY A 35 -10.74 -3.36 -2.37
N ILE A 36 -10.46 -2.16 -2.91
CA ILE A 36 -9.13 -1.54 -2.88
C ILE A 36 -8.70 -1.29 -1.43
N THR A 37 -9.58 -0.77 -0.59
CA THR A 37 -9.30 -0.51 0.83
C THR A 37 -8.89 -1.78 1.57
N ALA A 38 -9.35 -2.93 1.14
CA ALA A 38 -9.05 -4.19 1.81
C ALA A 38 -7.59 -4.68 1.63
N TRP A 39 -6.78 -4.08 0.76
CA TRP A 39 -5.40 -4.55 0.53
C TRP A 39 -4.41 -3.44 0.14
N PHE A 40 -4.90 -2.25 -0.16
CA PHE A 40 -4.05 -1.15 -0.63
C PHE A 40 -4.19 0.07 0.29
N VAL A 41 -4.92 1.10 -0.13
CA VAL A 41 -5.17 2.31 0.67
C VAL A 41 -6.68 2.61 0.70
N PRO A 42 -7.17 3.42 1.63
CA PRO A 42 -8.56 3.86 1.61
C PRO A 42 -8.93 4.43 0.25
N ALA A 43 -10.04 3.96 -0.32
CA ALA A 43 -10.44 4.30 -1.67
C ALA A 43 -11.93 4.60 -1.79
N LYS A 44 -12.28 5.55 -2.68
CA LYS A 44 -13.64 5.80 -3.16
C LYS A 44 -13.64 5.68 -4.67
N VAL A 45 -14.58 4.92 -5.23
CA VAL A 45 -14.66 4.65 -6.67
C VAL A 45 -16.09 4.81 -7.15
N ASP A 46 -16.29 5.70 -8.14
CA ASP A 46 -17.50 5.75 -8.96
C ASP A 46 -17.25 4.90 -10.21
N GLY A 47 -17.58 3.61 -10.11
CA GLY A 47 -17.19 2.55 -11.05
C GLY A 47 -17.85 2.62 -12.42
N ARG A 48 -17.54 3.64 -13.22
CA ARG A 48 -18.01 3.84 -14.59
C ARG A 48 -17.03 4.74 -15.36
N ALA A 49 -17.10 4.71 -16.68
CA ALA A 49 -16.39 5.69 -17.50
C ALA A 49 -16.83 7.11 -17.12
N LYS A 50 -15.88 8.04 -17.02
CA LYS A 50 -16.02 9.41 -16.50
C LYS A 50 -16.39 9.51 -15.01
N GLY A 51 -16.37 8.40 -14.27
CA GLY A 51 -16.42 8.41 -12.82
C GLY A 51 -15.07 8.77 -12.20
N SER A 52 -15.04 8.98 -10.89
CA SER A 52 -13.81 9.29 -10.16
C SER A 52 -13.28 8.08 -9.37
N MET A 53 -11.97 8.08 -9.18
CA MET A 53 -11.27 7.22 -8.23
C MET A 53 -10.42 8.11 -7.32
N VAL A 54 -10.67 8.02 -6.00
CA VAL A 54 -9.89 8.74 -4.98
C VAL A 54 -9.16 7.72 -4.12
N LEU A 55 -7.85 7.86 -4.02
CA LEU A 55 -6.97 7.04 -3.18
C LEU A 55 -6.33 7.92 -2.11
N THR A 56 -6.40 7.52 -0.82
CA THR A 56 -5.87 8.28 0.31
C THR A 56 -4.62 7.62 0.85
N PHE A 57 -3.46 8.22 0.60
CA PHE A 57 -2.15 7.70 1.04
C PHE A 57 -1.75 8.17 2.45
N GLY A 58 -2.49 9.12 3.03
CA GLY A 58 -2.29 9.68 4.35
C GLY A 58 -3.04 11.00 4.50
N PRO A 59 -3.00 11.64 5.66
CA PRO A 59 -3.64 12.94 5.87
C PRO A 59 -3.15 13.99 4.86
N GLY A 60 -4.06 14.58 4.08
CA GLY A 60 -3.73 15.56 3.04
C GLY A 60 -3.01 14.97 1.80
N MET A 61 -2.91 13.66 1.68
CA MET A 61 -2.24 12.97 0.57
C MET A 61 -3.27 12.16 -0.23
N GLU A 62 -4.19 12.84 -0.85
CA GLU A 62 -5.18 12.24 -1.74
C GLU A 62 -4.72 12.31 -3.19
N SER A 63 -4.95 11.23 -3.94
CA SER A 63 -4.78 11.19 -5.38
C SER A 63 -6.15 10.95 -6.00
N GLU A 64 -6.63 11.93 -6.77
CA GLU A 64 -7.89 11.84 -7.48
C GLU A 64 -7.65 11.68 -8.99
N GLY A 65 -8.32 10.70 -9.59
CA GLY A 65 -8.24 10.43 -11.01
C GLY A 65 -9.61 10.24 -11.65
N GLU A 66 -9.70 10.56 -12.95
CA GLU A 66 -10.88 10.28 -13.77
C GLU A 66 -10.74 8.91 -14.44
N ILE A 67 -11.75 8.06 -14.32
CA ILE A 67 -11.82 6.76 -14.99
C ILE A 67 -12.08 6.98 -16.48
N GLN A 68 -11.11 6.68 -17.33
CA GLN A 68 -11.21 6.86 -18.78
C GLN A 68 -11.93 5.70 -19.46
N THR A 69 -11.64 4.47 -19.02
CA THR A 69 -12.29 3.25 -19.55
C THR A 69 -12.74 2.36 -18.41
N TRP A 70 -13.85 1.63 -18.64
CA TRP A 70 -14.42 0.70 -17.65
C TRP A 70 -15.02 -0.50 -18.37
N ASP A 71 -14.21 -1.56 -18.53
CA ASP A 71 -14.59 -2.82 -19.20
C ASP A 71 -14.54 -3.95 -18.19
N SER A 72 -15.58 -4.02 -17.36
CA SER A 72 -15.72 -5.04 -16.31
C SER A 72 -15.96 -6.42 -16.91
N PRO A 73 -15.32 -7.49 -16.40
CA PRO A 73 -14.34 -7.53 -15.29
C PRO A 73 -12.89 -7.59 -15.80
N ARG A 74 -12.56 -7.00 -16.95
CA ARG A 74 -11.29 -7.23 -17.66
C ARG A 74 -10.28 -6.09 -17.55
N ARG A 75 -10.74 -4.83 -17.64
CA ARG A 75 -9.84 -3.68 -17.76
C ARG A 75 -10.49 -2.39 -17.32
N PHE A 76 -9.73 -1.53 -16.68
CA PHE A 76 -10.05 -0.11 -16.51
C PHE A 76 -8.78 0.74 -16.59
N THR A 77 -8.96 2.02 -16.91
CA THR A 77 -7.89 3.01 -16.91
C THR A 77 -8.32 4.23 -16.11
N VAL A 78 -7.38 4.79 -15.36
CA VAL A 78 -7.57 6.02 -14.56
C VAL A 78 -6.50 7.02 -14.96
N GLU A 79 -6.89 8.26 -15.19
CA GLU A 79 -5.99 9.37 -15.47
C GLU A 79 -5.94 10.31 -14.27
N ASN A 80 -4.75 10.48 -13.68
CA ASN A 80 -4.48 11.38 -12.57
C ASN A 80 -3.73 12.60 -13.10
N LYS A 81 -4.36 13.78 -13.05
CA LYS A 81 -3.72 15.05 -13.38
C LYS A 81 -3.13 15.63 -12.10
N GLU A 82 -1.82 15.91 -12.14
CA GLU A 82 -1.11 16.47 -10.96
C GLU A 82 -1.31 15.66 -9.66
N GLY A 83 -1.53 14.35 -9.77
CA GLY A 83 -1.80 13.48 -8.61
C GLY A 83 -0.67 13.38 -7.58
N MET A 84 0.50 13.94 -7.90
CA MET A 84 1.65 14.04 -7.00
C MET A 84 1.98 15.50 -6.63
N GLY A 85 1.02 16.39 -6.79
CA GLY A 85 1.15 17.82 -6.52
C GLY A 85 1.32 18.69 -7.77
N PRO A 86 1.24 20.02 -7.62
CA PRO A 86 1.32 20.96 -8.73
C PRO A 86 2.57 20.77 -9.59
N GLY A 87 2.39 20.71 -10.91
CA GLY A 87 3.48 20.54 -11.88
C GLY A 87 3.94 19.08 -12.08
N SER A 88 3.35 18.11 -11.38
CA SER A 88 3.59 16.70 -11.67
C SER A 88 2.98 16.28 -13.02
N PRO A 89 3.57 15.28 -13.70
CA PRO A 89 3.02 14.81 -14.96
C PRO A 89 1.65 14.16 -14.77
N THR A 90 0.84 14.22 -15.80
CA THR A 90 -0.35 13.35 -15.89
C THR A 90 0.10 11.90 -15.93
N VAL A 91 -0.43 11.10 -15.02
CA VAL A 91 -0.19 9.66 -14.93
C VAL A 91 -1.45 8.93 -15.38
N THR A 92 -1.29 7.90 -16.17
CA THR A 92 -2.38 6.97 -16.50
C THR A 92 -2.06 5.62 -15.92
N ASP A 93 -2.97 5.10 -15.13
CA ASP A 93 -2.91 3.77 -14.56
C ASP A 93 -3.85 2.85 -15.34
N GLU A 94 -3.29 1.83 -15.97
CA GLU A 94 -4.07 0.80 -16.66
C GLU A 94 -4.02 -0.49 -15.85
N TRP A 95 -5.18 -1.00 -15.50
CA TRP A 95 -5.37 -2.27 -14.82
C TRP A 95 -5.98 -3.29 -15.77
N THR A 96 -5.41 -4.49 -15.80
CA THR A 96 -5.93 -5.61 -16.58
C THR A 96 -6.00 -6.88 -15.75
N ILE A 97 -7.03 -7.68 -16.01
CA ILE A 97 -7.27 -9.00 -15.42
C ILE A 97 -7.34 -10.02 -16.54
N GLU A 98 -6.52 -11.05 -16.45
CA GLU A 98 -6.52 -12.18 -17.39
C GLU A 98 -6.71 -13.48 -16.61
N ALA A 99 -7.78 -14.23 -16.93
CA ALA A 99 -8.00 -15.55 -16.35
C ALA A 99 -6.88 -16.53 -16.73
N LYS A 100 -6.45 -17.34 -15.75
CA LYS A 100 -5.44 -18.37 -15.92
C LYS A 100 -6.03 -19.75 -15.56
N PRO A 101 -5.46 -20.84 -16.09
CA PRO A 101 -5.83 -22.17 -15.64
C PRO A 101 -5.63 -22.35 -14.12
N GLY A 102 -6.45 -23.18 -13.50
CA GLY A 102 -6.31 -23.47 -12.06
C GLY A 102 -7.06 -22.52 -11.13
N GLY A 103 -7.93 -21.65 -11.64
CA GLY A 103 -8.75 -20.75 -10.80
C GLY A 103 -7.96 -19.55 -10.28
N THR A 104 -6.99 -19.09 -11.06
CA THR A 104 -6.20 -17.88 -10.78
C THR A 104 -6.39 -16.84 -11.87
N CYS A 105 -6.00 -15.60 -11.60
CA CYS A 105 -5.93 -14.51 -12.56
C CYS A 105 -4.56 -13.86 -12.52
N ARG A 106 -4.09 -13.40 -13.68
CA ARG A 106 -3.01 -12.43 -13.75
C ARG A 106 -3.62 -11.02 -13.63
N VAL A 107 -3.19 -10.30 -12.61
CA VAL A 107 -3.45 -8.86 -12.47
C VAL A 107 -2.22 -8.11 -12.90
N ARG A 108 -2.39 -7.11 -13.75
CA ARG A 108 -1.29 -6.26 -14.23
C ARG A 108 -1.70 -4.80 -14.07
N VAL A 109 -0.81 -3.97 -13.55
CA VAL A 109 -0.93 -2.51 -13.55
C VAL A 109 0.22 -1.89 -14.33
N VAL A 110 -0.11 -0.90 -15.15
CA VAL A 110 0.84 -0.09 -15.93
C VAL A 110 0.68 1.35 -15.49
N HIS A 111 1.72 1.91 -14.91
CA HIS A 111 1.81 3.35 -14.66
C HIS A 111 2.53 4.01 -15.82
N ALA A 112 1.88 4.88 -16.55
CA ALA A 112 2.46 5.55 -17.70
C ALA A 112 2.35 7.07 -17.58
N TRP A 113 3.42 7.80 -17.98
CA TRP A 113 3.50 9.25 -17.89
C TRP A 113 4.26 9.86 -19.09
N SER A 114 4.01 11.14 -19.36
CA SER A 114 4.56 11.83 -20.52
C SER A 114 5.66 12.87 -20.20
N ALA A 115 6.06 13.00 -18.94
CA ALA A 115 7.10 13.96 -18.55
C ALA A 115 8.51 13.48 -18.94
N SER A 116 9.37 14.45 -19.27
CA SER A 116 10.81 14.24 -19.45
C SER A 116 11.55 14.64 -18.17
N GLY A 117 12.47 13.82 -17.70
CA GLY A 117 13.30 14.10 -16.52
C GLY A 117 13.66 12.81 -15.77
N ASP A 118 14.88 12.75 -15.24
CA ASP A 118 15.36 11.57 -14.52
C ASP A 118 14.76 11.46 -13.12
N GLU A 119 14.29 12.56 -12.54
CA GLU A 119 13.59 12.57 -11.26
C GLU A 119 12.30 11.76 -11.30
N TRP A 120 11.48 11.89 -12.35
CA TRP A 120 10.26 11.12 -12.54
C TRP A 120 10.56 9.64 -12.78
N ASN A 121 11.62 9.32 -13.51
CA ASN A 121 12.05 7.94 -13.68
C ASN A 121 12.36 7.28 -12.33
N LYS A 122 13.15 7.95 -11.48
CA LYS A 122 13.48 7.46 -10.14
C LYS A 122 12.25 7.31 -9.26
N HIS A 123 11.30 8.25 -9.35
CA HIS A 123 10.05 8.18 -8.62
C HIS A 123 9.27 6.91 -9.01
N PHE A 124 9.01 6.68 -10.30
CA PHE A 124 8.24 5.52 -10.75
C PHE A 124 8.97 4.19 -10.56
N GLU A 125 10.29 4.16 -10.62
CA GLU A 125 11.08 2.99 -10.21
C GLU A 125 10.91 2.67 -8.72
N SER A 126 10.75 3.71 -7.88
CA SER A 126 10.45 3.52 -6.46
C SER A 126 9.03 3.00 -6.24
N VAL A 127 8.05 3.53 -6.99
CA VAL A 127 6.66 3.04 -6.96
C VAL A 127 6.59 1.58 -7.36
N GLU A 128 7.29 1.19 -8.43
CA GLU A 128 7.36 -0.21 -8.88
C GLU A 128 7.84 -1.16 -7.78
N LYS A 129 8.88 -0.76 -7.04
CA LYS A 129 9.44 -1.58 -5.95
C LYS A 129 8.47 -1.83 -4.80
N GLY A 130 7.49 -0.97 -4.59
CA GLY A 130 6.48 -1.12 -3.54
C GLY A 130 5.36 -2.12 -3.88
N TRP A 131 5.14 -2.41 -5.15
CA TRP A 131 4.03 -3.26 -5.62
C TRP A 131 4.08 -4.71 -5.16
N PRO A 132 5.24 -5.40 -5.11
CA PRO A 132 5.30 -6.78 -4.65
C PRO A 132 4.70 -6.98 -3.26
N ALA A 133 4.94 -6.06 -2.34
CA ALA A 133 4.36 -6.09 -0.99
C ALA A 133 2.83 -5.93 -1.03
N PHE A 134 2.30 -4.99 -1.81
CA PHE A 134 0.86 -4.83 -1.96
C PHE A 134 0.20 -6.03 -2.66
N PHE A 135 0.82 -6.58 -3.69
CA PHE A 135 0.29 -7.77 -4.35
C PHE A 135 0.30 -9.02 -3.45
N LEU A 136 1.23 -9.09 -2.50
CA LEU A 136 1.20 -10.14 -1.48
C LEU A 136 -0.03 -10.00 -0.58
N ILE A 137 -0.37 -8.76 -0.17
CA ILE A 137 -1.57 -8.48 0.63
C ILE A 137 -2.83 -8.77 -0.19
N LEU A 138 -2.90 -8.34 -1.47
CA LEU A 138 -4.01 -8.67 -2.37
C LEU A 138 -4.20 -10.19 -2.50
N LYS A 139 -3.12 -10.93 -2.72
CA LYS A 139 -3.15 -12.40 -2.83
C LYS A 139 -3.71 -13.04 -1.55
N ARG A 140 -3.29 -12.54 -0.39
CA ARG A 140 -3.81 -13.00 0.90
C ARG A 140 -5.29 -12.67 1.08
N TYR A 141 -5.68 -11.43 0.79
CA TYR A 141 -7.07 -10.98 0.86
C TYR A 141 -7.97 -11.90 0.03
N LEU A 142 -7.62 -12.11 -1.24
CA LEU A 142 -8.38 -12.97 -2.15
C LEU A 142 -8.42 -14.44 -1.71
N ALA A 143 -7.32 -14.96 -1.14
CA ALA A 143 -7.21 -16.34 -0.71
C ALA A 143 -7.96 -16.65 0.59
N ARG A 144 -8.06 -15.68 1.52
CA ARG A 144 -8.46 -15.94 2.91
C ARG A 144 -9.61 -15.07 3.42
N PHE A 145 -9.76 -13.86 2.89
CA PHE A 145 -10.63 -12.83 3.48
C PHE A 145 -11.61 -12.22 2.47
N ARG A 146 -11.66 -12.76 1.25
CA ARG A 146 -12.52 -12.27 0.18
C ARG A 146 -13.98 -12.15 0.65
N GLY A 147 -14.58 -10.98 0.40
CA GLY A 147 -15.96 -10.68 0.78
C GLY A 147 -16.19 -10.42 2.26
N GLN A 148 -15.15 -10.51 3.10
CA GLN A 148 -15.26 -10.11 4.51
C GLN A 148 -15.14 -8.59 4.67
N PRO A 149 -15.84 -8.01 5.66
CA PRO A 149 -15.59 -6.63 6.06
C PRO A 149 -14.12 -6.41 6.39
N CYS A 150 -13.57 -5.27 5.95
CA CYS A 150 -12.21 -4.86 6.27
C CYS A 150 -12.25 -3.53 7.02
N ALA A 151 -11.47 -3.43 8.11
CA ALA A 151 -11.10 -2.17 8.72
C ALA A 151 -9.59 -1.97 8.54
N GLN A 152 -9.21 -0.78 8.10
CA GLN A 152 -7.80 -0.42 7.88
C GLN A 152 -7.36 0.60 8.93
N ILE A 153 -6.19 0.38 9.51
CA ILE A 153 -5.44 1.39 10.27
C ILE A 153 -4.30 1.84 9.36
N GLN A 154 -4.21 3.14 9.10
CA GLN A 154 -3.16 3.73 8.27
C GLN A 154 -2.54 4.90 9.00
N LEU A 155 -1.31 4.72 9.46
CA LEU A 155 -0.57 5.71 10.23
C LEU A 155 0.73 6.07 9.56
N MET A 156 1.11 7.34 9.71
CA MET A 156 2.38 7.87 9.20
C MET A 156 3.06 8.70 10.29
N ALA A 157 4.39 8.62 10.33
CA ALA A 157 5.22 9.47 11.16
C ALA A 157 6.45 9.92 10.37
N PHE A 158 6.99 11.09 10.71
CA PHE A 158 8.20 11.62 10.09
C PHE A 158 9.28 11.75 11.15
N ALA A 159 10.46 11.19 10.84
CA ALA A 159 11.61 11.23 11.74
C ALA A 159 12.80 11.93 11.05
N PRO A 160 13.60 12.70 11.80
CA PRO A 160 14.90 13.11 11.28
C PRO A 160 15.76 11.85 11.09
N GLY A 161 16.36 11.67 9.89
CA GLY A 161 17.19 10.49 9.58
C GLY A 161 18.30 10.20 10.60
N PRO A 162 19.04 9.11 10.46
CA PRO A 162 19.12 8.22 9.32
C PRO A 162 18.06 7.09 9.36
N LYS A 163 17.73 6.56 8.18
CA LYS A 163 16.66 5.58 7.97
C LYS A 163 16.83 4.29 8.78
N ASP A 164 18.03 3.78 8.88
CA ASP A 164 18.35 2.55 9.63
C ASP A 164 18.01 2.67 11.13
N LYS A 165 18.31 3.80 11.74
CA LYS A 165 17.95 4.08 13.15
C LYS A 165 16.45 4.22 13.34
N THR A 166 15.78 4.94 12.44
CA THR A 166 14.32 5.08 12.44
C THR A 166 13.64 3.73 12.25
N TRP A 167 14.14 2.91 11.33
CA TRP A 167 13.65 1.56 11.12
C TRP A 167 13.83 0.65 12.34
N ALA A 168 15.02 0.68 12.94
CA ALA A 168 15.30 -0.07 14.16
C ALA A 168 14.39 0.34 15.33
N ALA A 169 14.08 1.63 15.48
CA ALA A 169 13.21 2.12 16.54
C ALA A 169 11.79 1.52 16.47
N ILE A 170 11.30 1.20 15.25
CA ILE A 170 9.99 0.54 15.07
C ILE A 170 10.12 -0.97 15.20
N THR A 171 11.11 -1.56 14.56
CA THR A 171 11.18 -3.01 14.41
C THR A 171 11.62 -3.73 15.69
N HIS A 172 12.50 -3.12 16.50
CA HIS A 172 12.98 -3.75 17.74
C HIS A 172 11.85 -4.05 18.73
N PRO A 173 10.99 -3.08 19.13
CA PRO A 173 9.92 -3.36 20.07
C PRO A 173 8.85 -4.31 19.54
N LEU A 174 8.71 -4.38 18.23
CA LEU A 174 7.77 -5.31 17.56
C LEU A 174 8.35 -6.73 17.37
N GLY A 175 9.59 -6.99 17.83
CA GLY A 175 10.22 -8.29 17.67
C GLY A 175 10.66 -8.61 16.24
N LEU A 176 10.85 -7.58 15.40
CA LEU A 176 11.13 -7.68 13.97
C LEU A 176 12.60 -7.42 13.62
N VAL A 177 13.50 -7.56 14.59
CA VAL A 177 14.94 -7.44 14.36
C VAL A 177 15.41 -8.58 13.47
N GLU A 178 16.08 -8.24 12.36
CA GLU A 178 16.57 -9.23 11.37
C GLU A 178 15.47 -10.22 10.95
N ALA A 179 14.25 -9.74 10.80
CA ALA A 179 13.08 -10.55 10.52
C ALA A 179 13.26 -11.36 9.22
N ASN A 180 13.08 -12.68 9.34
CA ASN A 180 13.16 -13.59 8.20
C ASN A 180 11.75 -14.09 7.83
N VAL A 181 11.53 -14.31 6.55
CA VAL A 181 10.28 -14.89 6.05
C VAL A 181 10.02 -16.24 6.73
N GLY A 182 8.79 -16.41 7.24
CA GLY A 182 8.35 -17.57 7.99
C GLY A 182 8.55 -17.46 9.51
N GLN A 183 9.24 -16.44 10.00
CA GLN A 183 9.46 -16.22 11.42
C GLN A 183 8.17 -15.76 12.11
N SER A 184 7.82 -16.40 13.23
CA SER A 184 6.78 -15.89 14.14
C SER A 184 7.38 -14.85 15.07
N VAL A 185 6.66 -13.75 15.25
CA VAL A 185 7.07 -12.61 16.07
C VAL A 185 5.97 -12.18 17.00
N THR A 186 6.36 -11.61 18.13
CA THR A 186 5.44 -11.02 19.11
C THR A 186 6.07 -9.74 19.65
N SER A 187 5.27 -8.68 19.72
CA SER A 187 5.70 -7.42 20.31
C SER A 187 6.01 -7.56 21.82
N SER A 188 6.87 -6.68 22.32
CA SER A 188 7.30 -6.65 23.72
C SER A 188 7.30 -5.22 24.26
N GLY A 189 7.42 -5.10 25.58
CA GLY A 189 7.49 -3.82 26.26
C GLY A 189 6.19 -3.01 26.14
N ASP A 190 6.32 -1.74 25.79
CA ASP A 190 5.24 -0.78 25.62
C ASP A 190 4.75 -0.63 24.16
N ALA A 191 5.24 -1.49 23.25
CA ALA A 191 4.77 -1.53 21.88
C ALA A 191 3.32 -2.03 21.80
N PRO A 192 2.56 -1.60 20.79
CA PRO A 192 1.23 -2.12 20.54
C PRO A 192 1.24 -3.64 20.41
N ARG A 193 0.18 -4.29 20.89
CA ARG A 193 0.10 -5.76 20.87
C ARG A 193 0.08 -6.28 19.45
N LEU A 194 1.09 -7.05 19.09
CA LEU A 194 1.24 -7.68 17.79
C LEU A 194 1.69 -9.14 17.96
N ALA A 195 1.00 -10.06 17.29
CA ALA A 195 1.49 -11.40 17.03
C ALA A 195 1.33 -11.69 15.54
N ALA A 196 2.40 -12.10 14.87
CA ALA A 196 2.39 -12.22 13.42
C ALA A 196 3.42 -13.22 12.92
N VAL A 197 3.31 -13.58 11.63
CA VAL A 197 4.34 -14.28 10.88
C VAL A 197 4.83 -13.37 9.76
N VAL A 198 6.15 -13.27 9.60
CA VAL A 198 6.77 -12.48 8.54
C VAL A 198 6.56 -13.17 7.19
N GLU A 199 6.03 -12.46 6.21
CA GLU A 199 5.79 -13.00 4.87
C GLU A 199 6.63 -12.35 3.79
N HIS A 200 7.08 -11.12 4.04
CA HIS A 200 8.02 -10.39 3.18
C HIS A 200 8.92 -9.55 4.06
N ALA A 201 10.19 -9.49 3.71
CA ALA A 201 11.17 -8.69 4.42
C ALA A 201 12.25 -8.19 3.46
N GLU A 202 12.33 -6.88 3.30
CA GLU A 202 13.41 -6.20 2.59
C GLU A 202 14.10 -5.14 3.48
N PRO A 203 14.83 -5.56 4.53
CA PRO A 203 15.33 -4.62 5.54
C PRO A 203 16.42 -3.69 5.03
N LYS A 204 17.25 -4.13 4.07
CA LYS A 204 18.45 -3.40 3.66
C LYS A 204 18.21 -2.34 2.59
N ALA A 205 17.35 -2.61 1.62
CA ALA A 205 17.13 -1.71 0.48
C ALA A 205 15.99 -0.72 0.71
N THR A 206 14.83 -1.21 1.09
CA THR A 206 13.58 -0.43 1.15
C THR A 206 13.01 -0.28 2.55
N ALA A 207 13.48 -1.09 3.54
CA ALA A 207 12.86 -1.17 4.86
C ALA A 207 11.34 -1.39 4.71
N ASP A 208 10.97 -2.53 4.16
CA ASP A 208 9.59 -2.93 3.87
C ASP A 208 9.34 -4.34 4.41
N LEU A 209 8.30 -4.48 5.20
CA LEU A 209 7.88 -5.74 5.82
C LEU A 209 6.40 -5.96 5.56
N VAL A 210 6.03 -7.18 5.19
CA VAL A 210 4.63 -7.63 5.20
C VAL A 210 4.49 -8.78 6.18
N LEU A 211 3.49 -8.65 7.05
CA LEU A 211 3.19 -9.59 8.11
C LEU A 211 1.80 -10.19 7.92
N ARG A 212 1.68 -11.47 8.21
CA ARG A 212 0.39 -12.10 8.47
C ARG A 212 0.06 -11.93 9.95
N LEU A 213 -0.97 -11.19 10.24
CA LEU A 213 -1.41 -10.92 11.60
C LEU A 213 -2.21 -12.10 12.18
N GLU A 214 -1.94 -12.39 13.46
CA GLU A 214 -2.75 -13.21 14.35
C GLU A 214 -3.41 -12.34 15.42
N GLN A 215 -2.71 -11.28 15.85
CA GLN A 215 -3.19 -10.26 16.76
C GLN A 215 -2.80 -8.87 16.25
N PRO A 216 -3.66 -7.84 16.46
CA PRO A 216 -4.86 -7.80 17.31
C PRO A 216 -6.07 -8.54 16.75
N ALA A 217 -6.09 -8.84 15.46
CA ALA A 217 -7.09 -9.64 14.76
C ALA A 217 -6.45 -10.32 13.53
N PRO A 218 -7.07 -11.37 12.97
CA PRO A 218 -6.61 -11.94 11.71
C PRO A 218 -6.54 -10.89 10.61
N GLY A 219 -5.37 -10.84 9.91
CA GLY A 219 -5.17 -9.78 8.93
C GLY A 219 -3.81 -9.78 8.27
N SER A 220 -3.47 -8.62 7.73
CA SER A 220 -2.14 -8.31 7.22
C SER A 220 -1.65 -6.99 7.81
N ALA A 221 -0.35 -6.84 7.94
CA ALA A 221 0.27 -5.54 8.21
C ALA A 221 1.39 -5.27 7.22
N ARG A 222 1.59 -4.01 6.88
CA ARG A 222 2.77 -3.52 6.19
C ARG A 222 3.42 -2.44 7.01
N LEU A 223 4.72 -2.58 7.23
CA LEU A 223 5.57 -1.56 7.83
C LEU A 223 6.60 -1.13 6.81
N MET A 224 6.76 0.16 6.62
CA MET A 224 7.69 0.71 5.64
C MET A 224 8.39 1.95 6.19
N ALA A 225 9.65 2.15 5.80
CA ALA A 225 10.36 3.41 6.02
C ALA A 225 11.05 3.86 4.74
N VAL A 226 10.80 5.09 4.32
CA VAL A 226 11.32 5.67 3.08
C VAL A 226 11.87 7.08 3.34
N SER A 227 13.01 7.40 2.73
CA SER A 227 13.55 8.77 2.78
C SER A 227 12.73 9.69 1.88
N MET A 228 12.21 10.77 2.42
CA MET A 228 11.36 11.74 1.73
C MET A 228 11.65 13.14 2.26
N GLY A 229 12.01 14.08 1.38
CA GLY A 229 12.18 15.50 1.76
C GLY A 229 13.21 15.77 2.87
N GLY A 230 14.27 14.96 2.97
CA GLY A 230 15.30 15.10 4.02
C GLY A 230 14.91 14.45 5.37
N GLN A 231 13.73 13.88 5.45
CA GLN A 231 13.24 13.10 6.59
C GLN A 231 13.01 11.63 6.21
N VAL A 232 12.72 10.80 7.19
CA VAL A 232 12.27 9.42 6.99
C VAL A 232 10.78 9.37 7.29
N CYS A 233 10.00 9.07 6.26
CA CYS A 233 8.60 8.75 6.42
C CYS A 233 8.47 7.29 6.82
N VAL A 234 7.79 7.06 7.93
CA VAL A 234 7.42 5.75 8.44
C VAL A 234 5.94 5.55 8.18
N SER A 235 5.58 4.41 7.60
CA SER A 235 4.19 4.03 7.39
C SER A 235 3.90 2.70 8.09
N VAL A 236 2.79 2.66 8.80
CA VAL A 236 2.21 1.46 9.42
C VAL A 236 0.81 1.29 8.87
N GLN A 237 0.56 0.18 8.21
CA GLN A 237 -0.75 -0.18 7.65
C GLN A 237 -1.17 -1.53 8.22
N LEU A 238 -2.36 -1.60 8.84
CA LEU A 238 -2.97 -2.85 9.26
C LEU A 238 -4.29 -3.03 8.51
N TYR A 239 -4.48 -4.21 7.99
CA TYR A 239 -5.70 -4.65 7.30
C TYR A 239 -6.33 -5.74 8.15
N LEU A 240 -7.40 -5.41 8.85
CA LEU A 240 -8.09 -6.29 9.79
C LEU A 240 -9.38 -6.78 9.16
N TYR A 241 -9.65 -8.08 9.18
CA TYR A 241 -10.79 -8.65 8.48
C TYR A 241 -11.76 -9.35 9.42
N GLY A 242 -13.03 -9.39 9.01
CA GLY A 242 -14.12 -10.05 9.72
C GLY A 242 -15.07 -9.08 10.42
N ASN A 243 -16.16 -9.60 10.98
CA ASN A 243 -17.26 -8.81 11.53
C ASN A 243 -16.87 -7.89 12.70
N GLY A 244 -15.82 -8.22 13.45
CA GLY A 244 -15.32 -7.40 14.56
C GLY A 244 -14.17 -6.46 14.19
N ALA A 245 -13.76 -6.43 12.91
CA ALA A 245 -12.57 -5.68 12.46
C ALA A 245 -12.67 -4.18 12.78
N GLN A 246 -13.85 -3.58 12.62
CA GLN A 246 -14.05 -2.14 12.88
C GLN A 246 -13.85 -1.81 14.37
N ASP A 247 -14.37 -2.62 15.28
CA ASP A 247 -14.23 -2.40 16.72
C ASP A 247 -12.77 -2.59 17.16
N VAL A 248 -12.10 -3.58 16.58
CA VAL A 248 -10.66 -3.80 16.83
C VAL A 248 -9.87 -2.61 16.30
N ALA A 249 -10.11 -2.14 15.08
CA ALA A 249 -9.40 -0.99 14.52
C ALA A 249 -9.62 0.27 15.38
N ALA A 250 -10.85 0.57 15.77
CA ALA A 250 -11.17 1.73 16.60
C ALA A 250 -10.46 1.71 17.98
N ARG A 251 -10.22 0.52 18.54
CA ARG A 251 -9.47 0.36 19.78
C ARG A 251 -7.96 0.46 19.59
N GLU A 252 -7.44 -0.15 18.52
CA GLU A 252 -6.01 -0.27 18.31
C GLU A 252 -5.39 0.98 17.67
N GLU A 253 -6.11 1.70 16.80
CA GLU A 253 -5.59 2.88 16.11
C GLU A 253 -5.01 3.93 17.08
N PRO A 254 -5.71 4.38 18.13
CA PRO A 254 -5.14 5.34 19.09
C PRO A 254 -3.93 4.79 19.86
N VAL A 255 -3.86 3.49 20.09
CA VAL A 255 -2.71 2.85 20.75
C VAL A 255 -1.48 2.91 19.85
N TRP A 256 -1.63 2.55 18.58
CA TRP A 256 -0.57 2.63 17.57
C TRP A 256 -0.14 4.07 17.32
N GLN A 257 -1.09 5.01 17.20
CA GLN A 257 -0.78 6.43 17.01
C GLN A 257 0.03 6.98 18.20
N ALA A 258 -0.43 6.77 19.43
CA ALA A 258 0.29 7.24 20.61
C ALA A 258 1.68 6.62 20.76
N TRP A 259 1.86 5.38 20.32
CA TRP A 259 3.17 4.73 20.30
C TRP A 259 4.11 5.36 19.27
N LEU A 260 3.63 5.61 18.04
CA LEU A 260 4.40 6.30 17.00
C LEU A 260 4.77 7.73 17.40
N ASP A 261 3.84 8.46 18.04
CA ASP A 261 4.09 9.83 18.52
C ASP A 261 5.18 9.89 19.58
N ARG A 262 5.28 8.84 20.45
CA ARG A 262 6.38 8.73 21.41
C ARG A 262 7.72 8.42 20.75
N LEU A 263 7.73 7.58 19.70
CA LEU A 263 8.95 7.24 18.98
C LEU A 263 9.43 8.41 18.09
N PHE A 264 8.50 9.15 17.51
CA PHE A 264 8.76 10.20 16.53
C PHE A 264 7.92 11.44 16.85
N PRO A 265 8.27 12.15 17.95
CA PRO A 265 7.53 13.36 18.32
C PRO A 265 7.62 14.41 17.23
N ALA A 266 6.49 15.05 16.93
CA ALA A 266 6.45 16.16 15.99
C ALA A 266 7.45 17.26 16.42
N PRO A 267 8.15 17.93 15.48
CA PRO A 267 9.03 19.03 15.81
C PRO A 267 8.25 20.11 16.58
N VAL A 268 8.79 20.54 17.71
CA VAL A 268 8.19 21.62 18.52
C VAL A 268 8.17 22.88 17.64
N GLY A 269 6.96 23.31 17.20
CA GLY A 269 6.80 24.57 16.47
C GLY A 269 6.15 24.50 15.08
N GLN A 270 5.73 23.34 14.59
CA GLN A 270 4.81 23.27 13.45
C GLN A 270 3.38 23.17 13.96
N PRO A 271 2.47 24.14 13.69
CA PRO A 271 1.05 23.94 13.92
C PRO A 271 0.58 22.75 13.06
N GLY A 272 -0.22 21.88 13.66
CA GLY A 272 -0.72 20.66 13.04
C GLY A 272 -1.27 20.91 11.63
N ALA A 273 -0.90 20.02 10.71
CA ALA A 273 -1.39 19.99 9.34
C ALA A 273 -2.85 19.54 9.29
#